data_c78bdcc116abeeaca511a6cad80a468b
#
_entry.id   c78bdcc116abeeaca511a6cad80a468b
#
_cell.length_a   1.000
_cell.length_b   1.000
_cell.length_c   1.000
_cell.angle_alpha   90.00
_cell.angle_beta   90.00
_cell.angle_gamma   90.00
#
_symmetry.space_group_name_H-M   'P 1'
#
loop_
_entity.id
_entity.type
_entity.pdbx_description
1 polymer ?
#
loop_
_entity_poly.entity_id
_entity_poly.type
_entity_poly.pdbx_seq_one_letter_code
_entity_poly.pdbx_strand_id
1 'polypeptide(L)'
;MQKDQQKLEQLIKGKKVAFIGAGVSHKTLIKEFVELGAHVTLCDQKKSVEDFGDYAATIRELGIDLSLGENYLDGFKGQDIIMRTPGFVGYFEKPLQDAMAAGTMVTSEVELFFDFCPCPIVAVTGSDGKTTTTTLIAKFFEAAGRKVHLGGNIGAALLPMLPEVSPDDVAVVELSSFQLISMHSSPNVAVVTNVTPNHLDHHKDMQELSLIHI
;
A
#
# COMPACT_ATOMS: atom_id res chain seq x y z
N MET A 1 2.70 23.08 5.26
CA MET A 1 2.18 21.79 4.74
C MET A 1 2.45 21.75 3.26
N GLN A 2 3.08 20.68 2.76
CA GLN A 2 3.45 20.58 1.35
C GLN A 2 2.19 20.38 0.48
N LYS A 3 2.22 20.89 -0.76
CA LYS A 3 1.07 20.89 -1.68
C LYS A 3 0.51 19.48 -1.95
N ASP A 4 1.37 18.45 -1.94
CA ASP A 4 0.98 17.07 -2.21
C ASP A 4 0.31 16.39 -1.01
N GLN A 5 0.73 16.72 0.21
CA GLN A 5 0.04 16.29 1.43
C GLN A 5 -1.38 16.87 1.53
N GLN A 6 -1.58 18.12 1.12
CA GLN A 6 -2.93 18.72 1.07
C GLN A 6 -3.85 18.00 0.09
N LYS A 7 -3.32 17.51 -1.03
CA LYS A 7 -4.10 16.73 -2.00
C LYS A 7 -4.49 15.35 -1.42
N LEU A 8 -3.58 14.68 -0.69
CA LEU A 8 -3.89 13.42 -0.02
C LEU A 8 -5.01 13.62 1.01
N GLU A 9 -4.92 14.67 1.84
CA GLU A 9 -5.99 15.00 2.79
C GLU A 9 -7.33 15.26 2.10
N GLN A 10 -7.33 15.98 0.98
CA GLN A 10 -8.55 16.24 0.19
C GLN A 10 -9.12 14.96 -0.42
N LEU A 11 -8.26 14.00 -0.83
CA LEU A 11 -8.70 12.70 -1.35
C LEU A 11 -9.42 11.89 -0.27
N ILE A 12 -8.98 11.97 0.98
CA ILE A 12 -9.42 11.10 2.09
C ILE A 12 -10.56 11.71 2.89
N LYS A 13 -10.57 13.01 3.12
CA LYS A 13 -11.50 13.70 4.01
C LYS A 13 -12.97 13.48 3.62
N GLY A 14 -13.75 12.97 4.56
CA GLY A 14 -15.19 12.69 4.39
C GLY A 14 -15.48 11.46 3.52
N LYS A 15 -14.47 10.70 3.10
CA LYS A 15 -14.61 9.50 2.30
C LYS A 15 -14.89 8.27 3.14
N LYS A 16 -15.62 7.32 2.56
CA LYS A 16 -15.76 5.96 3.10
C LYS A 16 -14.59 5.12 2.61
N VAL A 17 -13.77 4.64 3.54
CA VAL A 17 -12.53 3.93 3.24
C VAL A 17 -12.53 2.55 3.89
N ALA A 18 -12.51 1.49 3.08
CA ALA A 18 -12.32 0.13 3.58
C ALA A 18 -10.82 -0.22 3.61
N PHE A 19 -10.35 -0.75 4.72
CA PHE A 19 -9.01 -1.33 4.85
C PHE A 19 -9.10 -2.86 4.86
N ILE A 20 -8.38 -3.52 3.97
CA ILE A 20 -8.27 -4.98 3.94
C ILE A 20 -7.17 -5.42 4.90
N GLY A 21 -7.57 -5.97 6.05
CA GLY A 21 -6.66 -6.40 7.09
C GLY A 21 -6.01 -5.26 7.88
N ALA A 22 -5.62 -5.56 9.12
CA ALA A 22 -4.87 -4.68 10.00
C ALA A 22 -3.40 -5.10 10.10
N GLY A 23 -2.70 -5.18 8.97
CA GLY A 23 -1.25 -5.39 8.92
C GLY A 23 -0.47 -4.20 9.49
N VAL A 24 0.87 -4.34 9.56
CA VAL A 24 1.73 -3.34 10.21
C VAL A 24 1.51 -1.92 9.65
N SER A 25 1.54 -1.76 8.32
CA SER A 25 1.31 -0.46 7.67
C SER A 25 -0.12 0.03 7.85
N HIS A 26 -1.11 -0.84 7.73
CA HIS A 26 -2.52 -0.45 7.84
C HIS A 26 -2.91 0.03 9.25
N LYS A 27 -2.31 -0.51 10.31
CA LYS A 27 -2.59 -0.04 11.68
C LYS A 27 -2.31 1.45 11.86
N THR A 28 -1.19 1.93 11.32
CA THR A 28 -0.84 3.35 11.35
C THR A 28 -1.77 4.16 10.46
N LEU A 29 -2.01 3.71 9.23
CA LEU A 29 -2.84 4.42 8.26
C LEU A 29 -4.31 4.51 8.68
N ILE A 30 -4.87 3.48 9.29
CA ILE A 30 -6.25 3.50 9.84
C ILE A 30 -6.41 4.69 10.78
N LYS A 31 -5.47 4.86 11.73
CA LYS A 31 -5.48 5.98 12.67
C LYS A 31 -5.37 7.31 11.95
N GLU A 32 -4.40 7.46 11.06
CA GLU A 32 -4.19 8.69 10.28
C GLU A 32 -5.42 9.05 9.44
N PHE A 33 -6.06 8.07 8.79
CA PHE A 33 -7.24 8.32 7.96
C PHE A 33 -8.45 8.74 8.79
N VAL A 34 -8.64 8.17 9.99
CA VAL A 34 -9.67 8.64 10.95
C VAL A 34 -9.39 10.08 11.37
N GLU A 35 -8.12 10.40 11.70
CA GLU A 35 -7.72 11.76 12.08
C GLU A 35 -7.91 12.78 10.94
N LEU A 36 -7.76 12.35 9.69
CA LEU A 36 -8.06 13.15 8.49
C LEU A 36 -9.56 13.26 8.18
N GLY A 37 -10.42 12.59 8.97
CA GLY A 37 -11.88 12.67 8.87
C GLY A 37 -12.49 11.69 7.86
N ALA A 38 -11.84 10.57 7.56
CA ALA A 38 -12.44 9.47 6.81
C ALA A 38 -13.41 8.65 7.70
N HIS A 39 -14.42 8.04 7.06
CA HIS A 39 -15.24 7.00 7.65
C HIS A 39 -14.59 5.65 7.33
N VAL A 40 -13.91 5.07 8.31
CA VAL A 40 -13.10 3.86 8.09
C VAL A 40 -13.89 2.60 8.43
N THR A 41 -13.81 1.61 7.53
CA THR A 41 -14.28 0.23 7.75
C THR A 41 -13.09 -0.72 7.69
N LEU A 42 -12.83 -1.48 8.77
CA LEU A 42 -11.83 -2.55 8.76
C LEU A 42 -12.48 -3.86 8.32
N CYS A 43 -11.98 -4.42 7.23
CA CYS A 43 -12.43 -5.70 6.65
C CYS A 43 -11.36 -6.77 6.91
N ASP A 44 -11.68 -7.82 7.71
CA ASP A 44 -10.71 -8.86 8.07
C ASP A 44 -11.39 -10.22 8.27
N GLN A 45 -10.70 -11.31 7.97
CA GLN A 45 -11.18 -12.68 8.19
C GLN A 45 -11.31 -13.06 9.68
N LYS A 46 -10.70 -12.30 10.57
CA LYS A 46 -10.85 -12.45 12.03
C LYS A 46 -12.32 -12.32 12.43
N LYS A 47 -12.75 -13.12 13.42
CA LYS A 47 -14.17 -13.21 13.77
C LYS A 47 -14.61 -12.16 14.77
N SER A 48 -13.69 -11.62 15.56
CA SER A 48 -13.97 -10.64 16.60
C SER A 48 -12.86 -9.61 16.75
N VAL A 49 -13.15 -8.51 17.45
CA VAL A 49 -12.14 -7.47 17.76
C VAL A 49 -11.03 -8.03 18.65
N GLU A 50 -11.36 -8.97 19.53
CA GLU A 50 -10.42 -9.62 20.45
C GLU A 50 -9.29 -10.35 19.71
N ASP A 51 -9.58 -10.88 18.52
CA ASP A 51 -8.60 -11.60 17.69
C ASP A 51 -7.47 -10.68 17.17
N PHE A 52 -7.61 -9.35 17.31
CA PHE A 52 -6.56 -8.39 16.96
C PHE A 52 -5.53 -8.17 18.08
N GLY A 53 -5.69 -8.86 19.25
CA GLY A 53 -4.77 -8.76 20.37
C GLY A 53 -4.62 -7.33 20.88
N ASP A 54 -3.39 -6.84 21.02
CA ASP A 54 -3.11 -5.48 21.53
C ASP A 54 -3.76 -4.37 20.72
N TYR A 55 -4.01 -4.59 19.44
CA TYR A 55 -4.64 -3.59 18.55
C TYR A 55 -6.17 -3.46 18.80
N ALA A 56 -6.79 -4.42 19.49
CA ALA A 56 -8.22 -4.38 19.80
C ALA A 56 -8.66 -3.13 20.58
N ALA A 57 -7.82 -2.66 21.50
CA ALA A 57 -8.07 -1.43 22.25
C ALA A 57 -8.15 -0.21 21.33
N THR A 58 -7.16 -0.08 20.41
CA THR A 58 -7.12 1.01 19.42
C THR A 58 -8.34 0.97 18.49
N ILE A 59 -8.75 -0.20 18.01
CA ILE A 59 -9.96 -0.34 17.16
C ILE A 59 -11.19 0.24 17.87
N ARG A 60 -11.38 -0.08 19.16
CA ARG A 60 -12.50 0.43 19.94
C ARG A 60 -12.43 1.94 20.18
N GLU A 61 -11.22 2.44 20.48
CA GLU A 61 -10.99 3.88 20.68
C GLU A 61 -11.27 4.69 19.42
N LEU A 62 -10.86 4.20 18.25
CA LEU A 62 -11.08 4.85 16.97
C LEU A 62 -12.55 4.84 16.52
N GLY A 63 -13.38 3.93 17.06
CA GLY A 63 -14.80 3.83 16.74
C GLY A 63 -15.08 3.54 15.26
N ILE A 64 -14.18 2.80 14.60
CA ILE A 64 -14.30 2.45 13.18
C ILE A 64 -15.33 1.33 12.95
N ASP A 65 -15.91 1.30 11.77
CA ASP A 65 -16.79 0.22 11.34
C ASP A 65 -16.02 -1.08 11.12
N LEU A 66 -16.68 -2.23 11.31
CA LEU A 66 -16.07 -3.54 11.19
C LEU A 66 -16.87 -4.45 10.26
N SER A 67 -16.19 -5.10 9.34
CA SER A 67 -16.71 -6.19 8.52
C SER A 67 -15.79 -7.39 8.72
N LEU A 68 -16.21 -8.34 9.58
CA LEU A 68 -15.34 -9.41 10.06
C LEU A 68 -15.87 -10.80 9.70
N GLY A 69 -14.98 -11.80 9.74
CA GLY A 69 -15.28 -13.20 9.52
C GLY A 69 -15.44 -13.58 8.05
N GLU A 70 -16.30 -14.58 7.77
CA GLU A 70 -16.41 -15.18 6.43
C GLU A 70 -16.89 -14.20 5.35
N ASN A 71 -17.74 -13.25 5.72
CA ASN A 71 -18.32 -12.27 4.80
C ASN A 71 -17.63 -10.89 4.88
N TYR A 72 -16.37 -10.82 5.32
CA TYR A 72 -15.66 -9.56 5.52
C TYR A 72 -15.56 -8.69 4.26
N LEU A 73 -15.64 -9.30 3.07
CA LEU A 73 -15.64 -8.59 1.79
C LEU A 73 -16.95 -7.83 1.50
N ASP A 74 -18.02 -8.09 2.25
CA ASP A 74 -19.26 -7.28 2.18
C ASP A 74 -19.03 -5.83 2.59
N GLY A 75 -17.99 -5.57 3.41
CA GLY A 75 -17.56 -4.24 3.79
C GLY A 75 -17.06 -3.37 2.62
N PHE A 76 -16.87 -3.93 1.42
CA PHE A 76 -16.48 -3.17 0.23
C PHE A 76 -17.65 -2.40 -0.40
N LYS A 77 -18.88 -2.79 -0.09
CA LYS A 77 -20.08 -2.20 -0.69
C LYS A 77 -20.24 -0.74 -0.28
N GLY A 78 -20.33 0.13 -1.29
CA GLY A 78 -20.57 1.56 -1.08
C GLY A 78 -19.38 2.33 -0.49
N GLN A 79 -18.18 1.79 -0.57
CA GLN A 79 -16.95 2.49 -0.22
C GLN A 79 -16.51 3.40 -1.38
N ASP A 80 -15.91 4.54 -1.04
CA ASP A 80 -15.25 5.40 -2.02
C ASP A 80 -13.85 4.88 -2.36
N ILE A 81 -13.14 4.36 -1.35
CA ILE A 81 -11.76 3.88 -1.45
C ILE A 81 -11.64 2.53 -0.76
N ILE A 82 -10.89 1.61 -1.36
CA ILE A 82 -10.46 0.36 -0.73
C ILE A 82 -8.93 0.34 -0.66
N MET A 83 -8.40 0.29 0.56
CA MET A 83 -6.97 0.16 0.85
C MET A 83 -6.58 -1.30 0.88
N ARG A 84 -5.85 -1.75 -0.15
CA ARG A 84 -5.40 -3.14 -0.28
C ARG A 84 -4.04 -3.33 0.41
N THR A 85 -3.88 -4.45 1.11
CA THR A 85 -2.57 -4.93 1.60
C THR A 85 -1.95 -5.90 0.59
N PRO A 86 -0.62 -5.98 0.47
CA PRO A 86 0.05 -6.99 -0.37
C PRO A 86 -0.33 -8.43 -0.05
N GLY A 87 -0.64 -8.73 1.22
CA GLY A 87 -1.09 -10.06 1.64
C GLY A 87 -2.48 -10.45 1.17
N PHE A 88 -3.25 -9.53 0.59
CA PHE A 88 -4.54 -9.84 -0.01
C PHE A 88 -4.35 -10.32 -1.45
N VAL A 89 -4.46 -11.61 -1.67
CA VAL A 89 -4.29 -12.25 -2.98
C VAL A 89 -5.58 -12.25 -3.83
N GLY A 90 -6.69 -11.79 -3.27
CA GLY A 90 -8.02 -11.77 -3.90
C GLY A 90 -8.26 -10.58 -4.85
N TYR A 91 -7.23 -10.04 -5.52
CA TYR A 91 -7.39 -8.89 -6.42
C TYR A 91 -8.42 -9.15 -7.53
N PHE A 92 -8.48 -10.38 -8.05
CA PHE A 92 -9.42 -10.78 -9.09
C PHE A 92 -10.75 -11.34 -8.54
N GLU A 93 -10.96 -11.36 -7.23
CA GLU A 93 -12.21 -11.84 -6.64
C GLU A 93 -13.38 -10.91 -6.95
N LYS A 94 -14.53 -11.54 -7.15
CA LYS A 94 -15.75 -10.84 -7.58
C LYS A 94 -16.13 -9.63 -6.69
N PRO A 95 -16.08 -9.67 -5.34
CA PRO A 95 -16.45 -8.53 -4.53
C PRO A 95 -15.60 -7.28 -4.79
N LEU A 96 -14.29 -7.45 -5.03
CA LEU A 96 -13.40 -6.34 -5.34
C LEU A 96 -13.63 -5.82 -6.76
N GLN A 97 -13.81 -6.72 -7.73
CA GLN A 97 -14.11 -6.36 -9.11
C GLN A 97 -15.47 -5.63 -9.24
N ASP A 98 -16.48 -6.07 -8.50
CA ASP A 98 -17.79 -5.39 -8.45
C ASP A 98 -17.66 -3.98 -7.84
N ALA A 99 -16.86 -3.80 -6.79
CA ALA A 99 -16.59 -2.48 -6.22
C ALA A 99 -15.87 -1.56 -7.22
N MET A 100 -14.85 -2.05 -7.92
CA MET A 100 -14.15 -1.30 -8.97
C MET A 100 -15.11 -0.91 -10.11
N ALA A 101 -15.95 -1.83 -10.56
CA ALA A 101 -16.96 -1.57 -11.59
C ALA A 101 -18.01 -0.54 -11.16
N ALA A 102 -18.28 -0.43 -9.86
CA ALA A 102 -19.14 0.59 -9.27
C ALA A 102 -18.46 1.96 -9.08
N GLY A 103 -17.16 2.07 -9.43
CA GLY A 103 -16.39 3.31 -9.34
C GLY A 103 -15.61 3.49 -8.03
N THR A 104 -15.53 2.46 -7.19
CA THR A 104 -14.67 2.50 -6.00
C THR A 104 -13.19 2.51 -6.40
N MET A 105 -12.42 3.43 -5.86
CA MET A 105 -10.97 3.47 -6.03
C MET A 105 -10.33 2.34 -5.23
N VAL A 106 -9.62 1.44 -5.88
CA VAL A 106 -8.80 0.42 -5.21
C VAL A 106 -7.35 0.85 -5.28
N THR A 107 -6.70 0.99 -4.14
CA THR A 107 -5.33 1.49 -4.03
C THR A 107 -4.58 0.77 -2.91
N SER A 108 -3.34 1.15 -2.69
CA SER A 108 -2.48 0.65 -1.62
C SER A 108 -1.65 1.78 -0.99
N GLU A 109 -1.04 1.49 0.14
CA GLU A 109 -0.12 2.40 0.83
C GLU A 109 0.99 2.89 -0.11
N VAL A 110 1.63 1.96 -0.81
CA VAL A 110 2.73 2.26 -1.73
C VAL A 110 2.24 3.07 -2.95
N GLU A 111 1.08 2.74 -3.50
CA GLU A 111 0.53 3.46 -4.64
C GLU A 111 0.17 4.91 -4.29
N LEU A 112 -0.47 5.14 -3.14
CA LEU A 112 -0.72 6.50 -2.66
C LEU A 112 0.60 7.25 -2.41
N PHE A 113 1.63 6.58 -1.89
CA PHE A 113 2.95 7.22 -1.78
C PHE A 113 3.49 7.64 -3.15
N PHE A 114 3.38 6.80 -4.18
CA PHE A 114 3.83 7.15 -5.55
C PHE A 114 3.06 8.34 -6.12
N ASP A 115 1.75 8.41 -5.88
CA ASP A 115 0.89 9.48 -6.39
C ASP A 115 1.17 10.84 -5.74
N PHE A 116 1.61 10.85 -4.49
CA PHE A 116 1.76 12.07 -3.70
C PHE A 116 3.22 12.39 -3.32
N CYS A 117 4.18 11.54 -3.64
CA CYS A 117 5.59 11.77 -3.35
C CYS A 117 6.14 12.94 -4.18
N PRO A 118 6.68 14.00 -3.54
CA PRO A 118 7.18 15.17 -4.27
C PRO A 118 8.59 14.97 -4.86
N CYS A 119 9.33 13.94 -4.41
CA CYS A 119 10.69 13.68 -4.86
C CYS A 119 10.75 12.55 -5.91
N PRO A 120 11.86 12.44 -6.66
CA PRO A 120 12.06 11.30 -7.55
C PRO A 120 12.03 9.96 -6.84
N ILE A 121 11.37 8.98 -7.47
CA ILE A 121 11.25 7.60 -6.98
C ILE A 121 12.10 6.69 -7.85
N VAL A 122 12.97 5.91 -7.20
CA VAL A 122 13.69 4.77 -7.80
C VAL A 122 13.10 3.51 -7.22
N ALA A 123 12.45 2.69 -8.04
CA ALA A 123 11.84 1.44 -7.58
C ALA A 123 12.61 0.22 -8.09
N VAL A 124 12.75 -0.77 -7.22
CA VAL A 124 13.44 -2.03 -7.50
C VAL A 124 12.48 -3.19 -7.32
N THR A 125 12.36 -4.02 -8.34
CA THR A 125 11.56 -5.26 -8.29
C THR A 125 12.31 -6.43 -8.92
N GLY A 126 11.67 -7.59 -8.97
CA GLY A 126 12.19 -8.84 -9.55
C GLY A 126 12.06 -10.02 -8.58
N SER A 127 12.47 -11.19 -9.03
CA SER A 127 12.38 -12.42 -8.21
C SER A 127 13.42 -12.40 -7.08
N ASP A 128 14.68 -12.19 -7.39
CA ASP A 128 15.81 -12.24 -6.46
C ASP A 128 16.65 -10.96 -6.50
N GLY A 129 17.36 -10.68 -5.42
CA GLY A 129 18.31 -9.56 -5.33
C GLY A 129 17.69 -8.17 -5.10
N LYS A 130 16.37 -8.07 -4.96
CA LYS A 130 15.66 -6.80 -4.71
C LYS A 130 16.26 -6.04 -3.53
N THR A 131 16.27 -6.64 -2.35
CA THR A 131 16.72 -5.99 -1.10
C THR A 131 18.16 -5.51 -1.18
N THR A 132 19.06 -6.33 -1.73
CA THR A 132 20.48 -5.95 -1.91
C THR A 132 20.60 -4.77 -2.85
N THR A 133 19.93 -4.80 -4.00
CA THR A 133 19.96 -3.74 -5.02
C THR A 133 19.37 -2.45 -4.47
N THR A 134 18.20 -2.52 -3.82
CA THR A 134 17.53 -1.37 -3.20
C THR A 134 18.43 -0.71 -2.14
N THR A 135 19.04 -1.54 -1.27
CA THR A 135 19.94 -1.04 -0.24
C THR A 135 21.20 -0.40 -0.82
N LEU A 136 21.79 -0.97 -1.87
CA LEU A 136 22.96 -0.40 -2.53
C LEU A 136 22.64 0.94 -3.19
N ILE A 137 21.51 1.04 -3.90
CA ILE A 137 21.07 2.29 -4.53
C ILE A 137 20.86 3.37 -3.44
N ALA A 138 20.20 3.04 -2.34
CA ALA A 138 20.02 3.96 -1.22
C ALA A 138 21.37 4.47 -0.69
N LYS A 139 22.34 3.56 -0.47
CA LYS A 139 23.69 3.91 -0.01
C LYS A 139 24.46 4.80 -0.99
N PHE A 140 24.29 4.62 -2.30
CA PHE A 140 24.91 5.50 -3.28
C PHE A 140 24.34 6.91 -3.24
N PHE A 141 23.03 7.07 -3.08
CA PHE A 141 22.42 8.40 -2.92
C PHE A 141 22.84 9.07 -1.59
N GLU A 142 22.88 8.31 -0.48
CA GLU A 142 23.38 8.81 0.81
C GLU A 142 24.85 9.29 0.68
N ALA A 143 25.71 8.49 0.04
CA ALA A 143 27.10 8.85 -0.20
C ALA A 143 27.26 10.09 -1.12
N ALA A 144 26.30 10.32 -2.00
CA ALA A 144 26.22 11.53 -2.83
C ALA A 144 25.59 12.73 -2.08
N GLY A 145 25.33 12.62 -0.78
CA GLY A 145 24.80 13.69 0.07
C GLY A 145 23.29 13.93 -0.09
N ARG A 146 22.53 12.99 -0.65
CA ARG A 146 21.07 13.08 -0.77
C ARG A 146 20.39 12.48 0.47
N LYS A 147 19.31 13.10 0.92
CA LYS A 147 18.41 12.49 1.90
C LYS A 147 17.60 11.39 1.19
N VAL A 148 17.61 10.18 1.76
CA VAL A 148 16.97 9.00 1.18
C VAL A 148 15.80 8.54 2.05
N HIS A 149 14.66 8.28 1.40
CA HIS A 149 13.51 7.62 2.00
C HIS A 149 13.45 6.19 1.48
N LEU A 150 13.81 5.23 2.34
CA LEU A 150 13.89 3.81 1.99
C LEU A 150 12.69 3.05 2.55
N GLY A 151 11.96 2.32 1.70
CA GLY A 151 10.81 1.55 2.15
C GLY A 151 10.18 0.67 1.07
N GLY A 152 8.88 0.40 1.24
CA GLY A 152 8.11 -0.48 0.38
C GLY A 152 7.97 -1.89 0.95
N ASN A 153 8.43 -2.91 0.23
CA ASN A 153 8.41 -4.30 0.71
C ASN A 153 9.44 -4.56 1.83
N ILE A 154 10.33 -3.63 2.08
CA ILE A 154 11.33 -3.61 3.16
C ILE A 154 11.24 -2.31 3.94
N GLY A 155 11.77 -2.31 5.18
CA GLY A 155 11.86 -1.11 6.00
C GLY A 155 10.51 -0.65 6.54
N ALA A 156 10.31 0.67 6.58
CA ALA A 156 9.10 1.29 7.09
C ALA A 156 8.07 1.54 5.98
N ALA A 157 6.81 1.71 6.39
CA ALA A 157 5.76 2.20 5.49
C ALA A 157 6.12 3.62 5.01
N LEU A 158 5.94 3.87 3.71
CA LEU A 158 6.37 5.12 3.09
C LEU A 158 5.34 6.24 3.19
N LEU A 159 4.05 5.92 3.12
CA LEU A 159 2.99 6.94 3.13
C LEU A 159 2.98 7.79 4.40
N PRO A 160 3.17 7.23 5.61
CA PRO A 160 3.31 8.02 6.84
C PRO A 160 4.53 8.95 6.85
N MET A 161 5.56 8.67 6.03
CA MET A 161 6.74 9.52 5.92
C MET A 161 6.54 10.72 4.99
N LEU A 162 5.47 10.73 4.20
CA LEU A 162 5.21 11.76 3.19
C LEU A 162 5.34 13.21 3.70
N PRO A 163 4.92 13.56 4.94
CA PRO A 163 5.11 14.90 5.48
C PRO A 163 6.57 15.36 5.60
N GLU A 164 7.51 14.41 5.67
CA GLU A 164 8.95 14.68 5.84
C GLU A 164 9.71 14.68 4.51
N VAL A 165 9.04 14.31 3.40
CA VAL A 165 9.66 14.21 2.08
C VAL A 165 9.74 15.57 1.41
N SER A 166 10.94 15.96 0.99
CA SER A 166 11.21 17.18 0.22
C SER A 166 11.41 16.87 -1.27
N PRO A 167 11.10 17.79 -2.20
CA PRO A 167 11.39 17.61 -3.64
C PRO A 167 12.86 17.34 -3.96
N ASP A 168 13.78 17.76 -3.08
CA ASP A 168 15.23 17.54 -3.24
C ASP A 168 15.70 16.18 -2.71
N ASP A 169 14.85 15.43 -2.02
CA ASP A 169 15.15 14.09 -1.53
C ASP A 169 15.09 13.04 -2.66
N VAL A 170 15.27 11.77 -2.32
CA VAL A 170 15.02 10.64 -3.21
C VAL A 170 14.34 9.50 -2.44
N ALA A 171 13.28 8.94 -3.00
CA ALA A 171 12.68 7.72 -2.49
C ALA A 171 13.26 6.50 -3.22
N VAL A 172 13.73 5.51 -2.45
CA VAL A 172 14.21 4.23 -2.98
C VAL A 172 13.31 3.13 -2.45
N VAL A 173 12.56 2.49 -3.35
CA VAL A 173 11.43 1.64 -2.98
C VAL A 173 11.63 0.23 -3.49
N GLU A 174 11.58 -0.76 -2.59
CA GLU A 174 11.47 -2.16 -2.99
C GLU A 174 10.01 -2.53 -3.26
N LEU A 175 9.73 -3.14 -4.40
CA LEU A 175 8.40 -3.59 -4.77
C LEU A 175 8.34 -5.11 -4.96
N SER A 176 7.35 -5.74 -4.34
CA SER A 176 6.98 -7.13 -4.62
C SER A 176 5.97 -7.22 -5.76
N SER A 177 5.86 -8.40 -6.39
CA SER A 177 4.82 -8.67 -7.39
C SER A 177 3.41 -8.45 -6.83
N PHE A 178 3.19 -8.76 -5.55
CA PHE A 178 1.91 -8.54 -4.87
C PHE A 178 1.53 -7.07 -4.68
N GLN A 179 2.52 -6.20 -4.58
CA GLN A 179 2.27 -4.75 -4.58
C GLN A 179 1.98 -4.26 -6.00
N LEU A 180 2.76 -4.70 -6.98
CA LEU A 180 2.65 -4.27 -8.37
C LEU A 180 1.34 -4.64 -9.04
N ILE A 181 0.70 -5.77 -8.68
CA ILE A 181 -0.50 -6.32 -9.35
C ILE A 181 -1.66 -5.32 -9.47
N SER A 182 -1.74 -4.34 -8.59
CA SER A 182 -2.79 -3.32 -8.57
C SER A 182 -2.28 -1.90 -8.79
N MET A 183 -0.98 -1.72 -8.97
CA MET A 183 -0.39 -0.39 -9.16
C MET A 183 -0.62 0.12 -10.58
N HIS A 184 -0.99 1.41 -10.68
CA HIS A 184 -1.15 2.14 -11.94
C HIS A 184 -0.08 3.23 -12.10
N SER A 185 0.57 3.61 -11.00
CA SER A 185 1.62 4.62 -10.98
C SER A 185 3.00 4.00 -11.20
N SER A 186 3.85 4.67 -11.98
CA SER A 186 5.22 4.23 -12.28
C SER A 186 6.26 5.11 -11.59
N PRO A 187 7.43 4.56 -11.21
CA PRO A 187 8.53 5.34 -10.67
C PRO A 187 9.22 6.17 -11.75
N ASN A 188 10.06 7.12 -11.34
CA ASN A 188 10.94 7.85 -12.26
C ASN A 188 12.04 6.96 -12.87
N VAL A 189 12.50 5.97 -12.08
CA VAL A 189 13.45 4.94 -12.51
C VAL A 189 13.00 3.60 -11.99
N ALA A 190 12.82 2.63 -12.89
CA ALA A 190 12.50 1.25 -12.56
C ALA A 190 13.72 0.34 -12.77
N VAL A 191 14.00 -0.51 -11.79
CA VAL A 191 15.04 -1.54 -11.85
C VAL A 191 14.39 -2.90 -11.69
N VAL A 192 14.50 -3.75 -12.70
CA VAL A 192 14.10 -5.16 -12.64
C VAL A 192 15.36 -6.00 -12.53
N THR A 193 15.57 -6.68 -11.41
CA THR A 193 16.80 -7.45 -11.18
C THR A 193 16.84 -8.72 -12.02
N ASN A 194 15.77 -9.49 -11.98
CA ASN A 194 15.53 -10.70 -12.78
C ASN A 194 14.07 -11.11 -12.67
N VAL A 195 13.62 -11.97 -13.59
CA VAL A 195 12.28 -12.59 -13.54
C VAL A 195 12.46 -14.09 -13.69
N THR A 196 12.35 -14.81 -12.60
CA THR A 196 12.45 -16.28 -12.52
C THR A 196 11.19 -16.85 -11.86
N PRO A 197 10.88 -18.16 -12.04
CA PRO A 197 9.71 -18.78 -11.40
C PRO A 197 9.73 -18.57 -9.88
N ASN A 198 8.77 -17.82 -9.37
CA ASN A 198 8.57 -17.59 -7.95
C ASN A 198 7.09 -17.31 -7.69
N HIS A 199 6.58 -17.72 -6.51
CA HIS A 199 5.19 -17.50 -6.10
C HIS A 199 4.14 -18.01 -7.12
N LEU A 200 4.43 -19.10 -7.85
CA LEU A 200 3.49 -19.70 -8.81
C LEU A 200 2.33 -20.45 -8.13
N ASP A 201 2.33 -20.53 -6.81
CA ASP A 201 1.18 -20.89 -5.97
C ASP A 201 0.14 -19.76 -5.83
N HIS A 202 0.52 -18.52 -6.17
CA HIS A 202 -0.33 -17.33 -6.13
C HIS A 202 -0.54 -16.68 -7.50
N HIS A 203 0.50 -16.65 -8.35
CA HIS A 203 0.38 -16.17 -9.73
C HIS A 203 -0.04 -17.31 -10.65
N LYS A 204 -0.91 -17.02 -11.59
CA LYS A 204 -1.47 -18.00 -12.52
C LYS A 204 -0.39 -18.72 -13.32
N ASP A 205 0.60 -17.99 -13.80
CA ASP A 205 1.71 -18.50 -14.59
C ASP A 205 2.87 -17.49 -14.67
N MET A 206 3.95 -17.91 -15.34
CA MET A 206 5.12 -17.03 -15.58
C MET A 206 4.81 -15.83 -16.46
N GLN A 207 3.80 -15.90 -17.31
CA GLN A 207 3.42 -14.78 -18.17
C GLN A 207 2.78 -13.67 -17.33
N GLU A 208 1.89 -14.00 -16.41
CA GLU A 208 1.32 -13.03 -15.46
C GLU A 208 2.43 -12.41 -14.60
N LEU A 209 3.30 -13.24 -14.01
CA LEU A 209 4.41 -12.77 -13.20
C LEU A 209 5.32 -11.81 -13.97
N SER A 210 5.63 -12.09 -15.24
CA SER A 210 6.46 -11.23 -16.08
C SER A 210 5.76 -9.90 -16.39
N LEU A 211 4.48 -9.93 -16.74
CA LEU A 211 3.71 -8.73 -17.08
C LEU A 211 3.53 -7.77 -15.90
N ILE A 212 3.44 -8.31 -14.67
CA ILE A 212 3.36 -7.50 -13.44
C ILE A 212 4.64 -6.67 -13.22
N HIS A 213 5.82 -7.15 -13.69
CA HIS A 213 7.11 -6.46 -13.50
C HIS A 213 7.44 -5.46 -14.62
N ILE A 214 6.67 -5.40 -15.68
CA ILE A 214 6.87 -4.53 -16.84
C ILE A 214 5.90 -3.35 -16.79
#